data_ff31f84d8375362f9736ee15776a2c76
#
_entry.id   ff31f84d8375362f9736ee15776a2c76
#
_cell.length_a   1.000
_cell.length_b   1.000
_cell.length_c   1.000
_cell.angle_alpha   90.00
_cell.angle_beta   90.00
_cell.angle_gamma   90.00
#
_symmetry.space_group_name_H-M   'P 1'
#
loop_
_entity.id
_entity.type
_entity.pdbx_description
1 polymer ?
#
loop_
_entity_poly.entity_id
_entity_poly.type
_entity_poly.pdbx_seq_one_letter_code
_entity_poly.pdbx_strand_id
1 'polypeptide(L)'
;KNYDQILSKDNFKPSEFSLDRDYFVLTLHRPINLTDENLKIIFDGISEFTSNYDILIPAHPRLRDYVNRNGIDTSKFKMINPQPYIKFLGLVHNSTLCLTDSGGLQEETTFLNKKCLTLREETERPITVEKGTNKVIGVNKNIISEINDSLNTKLTTYKEIELWDGKTSERIFEDFNDK
;
A
#
# COMPACT_ATOMS: atom_id res chain seq x y z
N LYS A 1 -21.27 2.83 0.46
CA LYS A 1 -21.67 1.92 -0.66
C LYS A 1 -20.50 1.13 -1.25
N ASN A 2 -19.30 1.72 -1.40
CA ASN A 2 -18.15 1.01 -1.99
C ASN A 2 -17.46 0.07 -0.99
N TYR A 3 -17.56 0.31 0.31
CA TYR A 3 -16.89 -0.49 1.33
C TYR A 3 -17.39 -1.93 1.37
N ASP A 4 -18.70 -2.13 1.33
CA ASP A 4 -19.30 -3.47 1.30
C ASP A 4 -18.90 -4.24 0.03
N GLN A 5 -18.72 -3.54 -1.10
CA GLN A 5 -18.22 -4.13 -2.34
C GLN A 5 -16.75 -4.54 -2.22
N ILE A 6 -15.90 -3.74 -1.54
CA ILE A 6 -14.47 -4.07 -1.32
C ILE A 6 -14.35 -5.30 -0.44
N LEU A 7 -15.20 -5.43 0.58
CA LEU A 7 -15.20 -6.53 1.52
C LEU A 7 -15.85 -7.80 0.95
N SER A 8 -16.57 -7.72 -0.17
CA SER A 8 -17.20 -8.90 -0.76
C SER A 8 -16.12 -9.86 -1.26
N LYS A 9 -16.23 -11.13 -0.83
CA LYS A 9 -15.32 -12.20 -1.24
C LYS A 9 -15.31 -12.44 -2.77
N ASP A 10 -16.30 -11.93 -3.48
CA ASP A 10 -16.41 -12.08 -4.93
C ASP A 10 -15.43 -11.18 -5.71
N ASN A 11 -14.94 -10.10 -5.09
CA ASN A 11 -14.01 -9.15 -5.73
C ASN A 11 -12.54 -9.49 -5.54
N PHE A 12 -12.22 -10.48 -4.69
CA PHE A 12 -10.86 -10.89 -4.42
C PHE A 12 -10.76 -12.41 -4.33
N LYS A 13 -9.99 -13.00 -5.25
CA LYS A 13 -9.63 -14.42 -5.22
C LYS A 13 -8.11 -14.53 -5.25
N PRO A 14 -7.47 -14.98 -4.16
CA PRO A 14 -6.01 -15.13 -4.10
C PRO A 14 -5.45 -15.95 -5.27
N SER A 15 -6.18 -16.99 -5.68
CA SER A 15 -5.79 -17.88 -6.79
C SER A 15 -5.64 -17.15 -8.14
N GLU A 16 -6.36 -16.04 -8.38
CA GLU A 16 -6.19 -15.25 -9.61
C GLU A 16 -4.80 -14.62 -9.72
N PHE A 17 -4.11 -14.46 -8.58
CA PHE A 17 -2.79 -13.85 -8.49
C PHE A 17 -1.72 -14.87 -8.09
N SER A 18 -2.06 -16.19 -8.12
CA SER A 18 -1.18 -17.27 -7.67
C SER A 18 -0.63 -17.03 -6.26
N LEU A 19 -1.46 -16.50 -5.36
CA LEU A 19 -1.11 -16.28 -3.96
C LEU A 19 -1.42 -17.55 -3.17
N ASP A 20 -0.38 -18.20 -2.68
CA ASP A 20 -0.45 -19.45 -1.95
C ASP A 20 -0.23 -19.27 -0.44
N ARG A 21 0.16 -18.07 -0.04
CA ARG A 21 0.51 -17.68 1.33
C ARG A 21 -0.03 -16.28 1.65
N ASP A 22 0.12 -15.88 2.90
CA ASP A 22 -0.01 -14.48 3.31
C ASP A 22 0.93 -13.61 2.46
N TYR A 23 0.51 -12.39 2.16
CA TYR A 23 1.25 -11.54 1.21
C TYR A 23 1.33 -10.09 1.64
N PHE A 24 2.34 -9.42 1.10
CA PHE A 24 2.48 -7.98 1.13
C PHE A 24 2.06 -7.39 -0.21
N VAL A 25 1.50 -6.17 -0.18
CA VAL A 25 1.31 -5.36 -1.38
C VAL A 25 2.39 -4.29 -1.42
N LEU A 26 3.13 -4.21 -2.52
CA LEU A 26 4.09 -3.14 -2.78
C LEU A 26 3.64 -2.30 -3.97
N THR A 27 3.55 -0.98 -3.78
CA THR A 27 3.31 -0.03 -4.88
C THR A 27 4.37 1.06 -4.92
N LEU A 28 4.95 1.26 -6.09
CA LEU A 28 5.97 2.29 -6.35
C LEU A 28 5.64 3.01 -7.67
N HIS A 29 5.61 4.34 -7.63
CA HIS A 29 5.35 5.16 -8.81
C HIS A 29 6.06 6.51 -8.79
N ARG A 30 6.62 6.91 -7.63
CA ARG A 30 7.33 8.19 -7.50
C ARG A 30 8.72 8.10 -8.12
N PRO A 31 9.12 9.11 -8.95
CA PRO A 31 10.42 9.09 -9.62
C PRO A 31 11.60 8.93 -8.67
N ILE A 32 11.52 9.51 -7.46
CA ILE A 32 12.58 9.42 -6.47
C ILE A 32 12.89 7.97 -6.04
N ASN A 33 11.87 7.10 -6.05
CA ASN A 33 12.03 5.69 -5.71
C ASN A 33 12.39 4.81 -6.91
N LEU A 34 12.23 5.34 -8.13
CA LEU A 34 12.58 4.65 -9.38
C LEU A 34 14.02 4.98 -9.79
N THR A 35 14.97 4.70 -8.91
CA THR A 35 16.41 4.76 -9.14
C THR A 35 17.03 3.41 -8.81
N ASP A 36 18.19 3.09 -9.39
CA ASP A 36 18.85 1.80 -9.12
C ASP A 36 19.17 1.62 -7.66
N GLU A 37 19.60 2.68 -6.97
CA GLU A 37 19.94 2.67 -5.55
C GLU A 37 18.69 2.38 -4.70
N ASN A 38 17.63 3.16 -4.86
CA ASN A 38 16.42 3.03 -4.04
C ASN A 38 15.68 1.72 -4.33
N LEU A 39 15.54 1.31 -5.59
CA LEU A 39 14.93 0.03 -5.92
C LEU A 39 15.74 -1.14 -5.37
N LYS A 40 17.08 -1.06 -5.42
CA LYS A 40 17.93 -2.07 -4.80
C LYS A 40 17.67 -2.17 -3.30
N ILE A 41 17.67 -1.06 -2.56
CA ILE A 41 17.38 -1.05 -1.12
C ILE A 41 16.01 -1.65 -0.83
N ILE A 42 14.99 -1.25 -1.58
CA ILE A 42 13.60 -1.72 -1.39
C ILE A 42 13.51 -3.22 -1.68
N PHE A 43 13.99 -3.66 -2.85
CA PHE A 43 13.84 -5.04 -3.28
C PHE A 43 14.70 -6.00 -2.47
N ASP A 44 15.94 -5.64 -2.14
CA ASP A 44 16.79 -6.44 -1.25
C ASP A 44 16.14 -6.59 0.13
N GLY A 45 15.68 -5.47 0.72
CA GLY A 45 15.03 -5.51 2.03
C GLY A 45 13.76 -6.34 2.08
N ILE A 46 12.89 -6.23 1.06
CA ILE A 46 11.64 -6.98 1.00
C ILE A 46 11.88 -8.45 0.62
N SER A 47 12.93 -8.74 -0.15
CA SER A 47 13.26 -10.12 -0.56
C SER A 47 13.54 -11.06 0.61
N GLU A 48 13.95 -10.54 1.77
CA GLU A 48 14.18 -11.31 3.00
C GLU A 48 12.89 -11.98 3.51
N PHE A 49 11.73 -11.46 3.11
CA PHE A 49 10.43 -11.97 3.54
C PHE A 49 9.80 -12.98 2.56
N THR A 50 10.40 -13.21 1.40
CA THR A 50 9.83 -14.08 0.35
C THR A 50 9.77 -15.56 0.70
N SER A 51 10.45 -15.99 1.76
CA SER A 51 10.33 -17.36 2.29
C SER A 51 8.98 -17.61 2.98
N ASN A 52 8.38 -16.57 3.58
CA ASN A 52 7.18 -16.67 4.39
C ASN A 52 5.95 -15.97 3.77
N TYR A 53 6.19 -14.97 2.92
CA TYR A 53 5.14 -14.13 2.32
C TYR A 53 5.32 -14.04 0.82
N ASP A 54 4.21 -14.00 0.11
CA ASP A 54 4.23 -13.57 -1.29
C ASP A 54 4.34 -12.04 -1.34
N ILE A 55 5.12 -11.52 -2.28
CA ILE A 55 5.22 -10.07 -2.50
C ILE A 55 4.52 -9.74 -3.81
N LEU A 56 3.34 -9.15 -3.70
CA LEU A 56 2.52 -8.77 -4.83
C LEU A 56 2.77 -7.32 -5.21
N ILE A 57 3.14 -7.09 -6.45
CA ILE A 57 3.43 -5.76 -6.99
C ILE A 57 2.47 -5.44 -8.14
N PRO A 58 1.34 -4.76 -7.89
CA PRO A 58 0.53 -4.16 -8.95
C PRO A 58 1.35 -3.03 -9.59
N ALA A 59 2.11 -3.38 -10.63
CA ALA A 59 3.18 -2.53 -11.15
C ALA A 59 2.61 -1.37 -11.96
N HIS A 60 2.78 -0.15 -11.44
CA HIS A 60 2.55 1.06 -12.22
C HIS A 60 3.43 1.03 -13.50
N PRO A 61 2.95 1.55 -14.64
CA PRO A 61 3.72 1.53 -15.89
C PRO A 61 5.15 2.06 -15.75
N ARG A 62 5.35 3.14 -15.00
CA ARG A 62 6.69 3.70 -14.75
C ARG A 62 7.64 2.72 -14.07
N LEU A 63 7.17 1.97 -13.06
CA LEU A 63 7.98 0.96 -12.40
C LEU A 63 8.32 -0.17 -13.37
N ARG A 64 7.33 -0.67 -14.10
CA ARG A 64 7.51 -1.75 -15.07
C ARG A 64 8.51 -1.37 -16.16
N ASP A 65 8.36 -0.17 -16.72
CA ASP A 65 9.27 0.35 -17.73
C ASP A 65 10.70 0.49 -17.19
N TYR A 66 10.83 0.99 -15.96
CA TYR A 66 12.14 1.15 -15.33
C TYR A 66 12.84 -0.20 -15.11
N VAL A 67 12.14 -1.15 -14.52
CA VAL A 67 12.63 -2.52 -14.25
C VAL A 67 13.08 -3.19 -15.57
N ASN A 68 12.24 -3.11 -16.61
CA ASN A 68 12.55 -3.73 -17.90
C ASN A 68 13.77 -3.09 -18.59
N ARG A 69 13.88 -1.75 -18.57
CA ARG A 69 14.99 -1.03 -19.21
C ARG A 69 16.33 -1.31 -18.53
N ASN A 70 16.32 -1.44 -17.22
CA ASN A 70 17.55 -1.61 -16.43
C ASN A 70 17.84 -3.08 -16.08
N GLY A 71 17.05 -4.03 -16.58
CA GLY A 71 17.28 -5.46 -16.36
C GLY A 71 17.25 -5.85 -14.88
N ILE A 72 16.41 -5.19 -14.06
CA ILE A 72 16.32 -5.47 -12.62
C ILE A 72 15.61 -6.79 -12.41
N ASP A 73 16.24 -7.71 -11.65
CA ASP A 73 15.65 -9.00 -11.33
C ASP A 73 14.47 -8.84 -10.36
N THR A 74 13.31 -9.26 -10.82
CA THR A 74 12.06 -9.29 -10.03
C THR A 74 11.50 -10.69 -9.87
N SER A 75 12.29 -11.73 -10.15
CA SER A 75 11.85 -13.14 -10.14
C SER A 75 11.30 -13.61 -8.80
N LYS A 76 11.73 -12.99 -7.70
CA LYS A 76 11.23 -13.26 -6.34
C LYS A 76 9.85 -12.64 -6.05
N PHE A 77 9.33 -11.78 -6.94
CA PHE A 77 8.12 -11.01 -6.72
C PHE A 77 7.03 -11.35 -7.74
N LYS A 78 5.79 -11.22 -7.34
CA LYS A 78 4.63 -11.41 -8.21
C LYS A 78 4.21 -10.07 -8.81
N MET A 79 4.87 -9.68 -9.92
CA MET A 79 4.52 -8.45 -10.64
C MET A 79 3.29 -8.67 -11.51
N ILE A 80 2.21 -7.97 -11.21
CA ILE A 80 0.95 -8.01 -11.97
C ILE A 80 0.68 -6.69 -12.68
N ASN A 81 -0.26 -6.70 -13.62
CA ASN A 81 -0.76 -5.47 -14.23
C ASN A 81 -1.54 -4.61 -13.21
N PRO A 82 -1.63 -3.29 -13.41
CA PRO A 82 -2.53 -2.45 -12.62
C PRO A 82 -3.94 -3.03 -12.59
N GLN A 83 -4.58 -2.99 -11.43
CA GLN A 83 -5.91 -3.56 -11.22
C GLN A 83 -6.96 -2.46 -11.16
N PRO A 84 -8.21 -2.73 -11.56
CA PRO A 84 -9.34 -1.84 -11.29
C PRO A 84 -9.42 -1.49 -9.79
N TYR A 85 -9.86 -0.28 -9.48
CA TYR A 85 -9.80 0.29 -8.13
C TYR A 85 -10.37 -0.63 -7.04
N ILE A 86 -11.58 -1.14 -7.22
CA ILE A 86 -12.23 -2.02 -6.22
C ILE A 86 -11.43 -3.30 -6.02
N LYS A 87 -10.93 -3.90 -7.10
CA LYS A 87 -10.11 -5.12 -7.03
C LYS A 87 -8.77 -4.85 -6.35
N PHE A 88 -8.15 -3.70 -6.64
CA PHE A 88 -6.93 -3.27 -5.97
C PHE A 88 -7.13 -3.06 -4.46
N LEU A 89 -8.21 -2.40 -4.06
CA LEU A 89 -8.53 -2.26 -2.63
C LEU A 89 -8.81 -3.60 -1.95
N GLY A 90 -9.41 -4.55 -2.67
CA GLY A 90 -9.57 -5.93 -2.20
C GLY A 90 -8.22 -6.61 -1.94
N LEU A 91 -7.23 -6.41 -2.85
CA LEU A 91 -5.85 -6.87 -2.63
C LEU A 91 -5.24 -6.25 -1.37
N VAL A 92 -5.37 -4.93 -1.20
CA VAL A 92 -4.85 -4.21 -0.03
C VAL A 92 -5.53 -4.67 1.26
N HIS A 93 -6.86 -4.79 1.24
CA HIS A 93 -7.64 -5.22 2.42
C HIS A 93 -7.25 -6.61 2.92
N ASN A 94 -6.94 -7.54 2.02
CA ASN A 94 -6.58 -8.91 2.37
C ASN A 94 -5.06 -9.11 2.57
N SER A 95 -4.23 -8.09 2.34
CA SER A 95 -2.79 -8.19 2.57
C SER A 95 -2.44 -8.18 4.06
N THR A 96 -1.30 -8.74 4.42
CA THR A 96 -0.72 -8.63 5.77
C THR A 96 -0.13 -7.24 6.00
N LEU A 97 0.49 -6.68 4.97
CA LEU A 97 1.19 -5.40 5.02
C LEU A 97 1.13 -4.71 3.66
N CYS A 98 0.96 -3.38 3.68
CA CYS A 98 1.10 -2.55 2.50
C CYS A 98 2.37 -1.69 2.61
N LEU A 99 3.23 -1.75 1.58
CA LEU A 99 4.36 -0.85 1.40
C LEU A 99 4.08 0.06 0.20
N THR A 100 4.25 1.36 0.37
CA THR A 100 3.84 2.30 -0.69
C THR A 100 4.59 3.63 -0.65
N ASP A 101 4.66 4.29 -1.80
CA ASP A 101 5.02 5.71 -1.92
C ASP A 101 3.81 6.61 -2.27
N SER A 102 2.60 6.04 -2.29
CA SER A 102 1.35 6.73 -2.65
C SER A 102 0.72 7.42 -1.45
N GLY A 103 0.41 8.72 -1.59
CA GLY A 103 -0.35 9.46 -0.57
C GLY A 103 -1.78 8.98 -0.40
N GLY A 104 -2.48 8.69 -1.50
CA GLY A 104 -3.86 8.18 -1.45
C GLY A 104 -3.96 6.82 -0.76
N LEU A 105 -2.99 5.92 -1.02
CA LEU A 105 -3.01 4.60 -0.42
C LEU A 105 -2.81 4.63 1.11
N GLN A 106 -2.13 5.64 1.65
CA GLN A 106 -2.01 5.84 3.10
C GLN A 106 -3.38 6.11 3.74
N GLU A 107 -4.25 6.87 3.06
CA GLU A 107 -5.61 7.14 3.50
C GLU A 107 -6.48 5.88 3.38
N GLU A 108 -6.38 5.18 2.26
CA GLU A 108 -7.13 3.95 2.00
C GLU A 108 -6.76 2.83 2.99
N THR A 109 -5.48 2.62 3.27
CA THR A 109 -5.03 1.64 4.26
C THR A 109 -5.47 1.99 5.68
N THR A 110 -5.48 3.28 6.03
CA THR A 110 -6.00 3.75 7.30
C THR A 110 -7.50 3.45 7.41
N PHE A 111 -8.28 3.77 6.39
CA PHE A 111 -9.72 3.48 6.34
C PHE A 111 -10.01 1.98 6.41
N LEU A 112 -9.22 1.16 5.71
CA LEU A 112 -9.33 -0.30 5.71
C LEU A 112 -8.76 -0.96 6.97
N ASN A 113 -8.22 -0.18 7.91
CA ASN A 113 -7.52 -0.65 9.09
C ASN A 113 -6.42 -1.67 8.74
N LYS A 114 -5.55 -1.32 7.78
CA LYS A 114 -4.44 -2.15 7.30
C LYS A 114 -3.10 -1.47 7.60
N LYS A 115 -2.12 -2.25 8.04
CA LYS A 115 -0.76 -1.76 8.25
C LYS A 115 -0.18 -1.19 6.98
N CYS A 116 0.38 0.00 7.07
CA CYS A 116 0.99 0.70 5.95
C CYS A 116 2.38 1.21 6.34
N LEU A 117 3.38 0.90 5.52
CA LEU A 117 4.73 1.47 5.61
C LEU A 117 4.97 2.37 4.40
N THR A 118 5.17 3.64 4.66
CA THR A 118 5.38 4.65 3.60
C THR A 118 6.87 4.79 3.30
N LEU A 119 7.24 4.45 2.08
CA LEU A 119 8.60 4.52 1.52
C LEU A 119 8.93 5.95 1.05
N ARG A 120 8.89 6.89 1.97
CA ARG A 120 9.17 8.33 1.76
C ARG A 120 9.79 8.92 3.01
N GLU A 121 10.50 10.04 2.88
CA GLU A 121 11.06 10.77 4.03
C GLU A 121 9.98 11.55 4.80
N GLU A 122 8.91 11.94 4.11
CA GLU A 122 7.79 12.70 4.68
C GLU A 122 6.44 12.30 4.05
N THR A 123 5.34 12.72 4.67
CA THR A 123 4.00 12.51 4.13
C THR A 123 3.19 13.81 4.08
N GLU A 124 2.40 13.96 3.02
CA GLU A 124 1.36 15.00 2.90
C GLU A 124 0.06 14.58 3.64
N ARG A 125 0.06 13.45 4.34
CA ARG A 125 -1.10 12.86 5.03
C ARG A 125 -0.78 12.59 6.50
N PRO A 126 -0.38 13.61 7.30
CA PRO A 126 0.06 13.40 8.68
C PRO A 126 -0.99 12.70 9.55
N ILE A 127 -2.27 12.95 9.28
CA ILE A 127 -3.37 12.33 10.00
C ILE A 127 -3.34 10.79 9.95
N THR A 128 -2.82 10.19 8.87
CA THR A 128 -2.70 8.74 8.72
C THR A 128 -1.64 8.15 9.63
N VAL A 129 -0.66 8.95 10.04
CA VAL A 129 0.39 8.58 11.00
C VAL A 129 -0.09 8.79 12.44
N GLU A 130 -0.72 9.95 12.70
CA GLU A 130 -1.13 10.35 14.05
C GLU A 130 -2.31 9.53 14.59
N LYS A 131 -3.28 9.25 13.74
CA LYS A 131 -4.54 8.56 14.11
C LYS A 131 -4.81 7.30 13.31
N GLY A 132 -4.06 7.05 12.24
CA GLY A 132 -4.25 5.93 11.32
C GLY A 132 -3.29 4.77 11.55
N THR A 133 -3.05 4.04 10.49
CA THR A 133 -2.27 2.80 10.46
C THR A 133 -0.94 2.93 9.71
N ASN A 134 -0.60 4.15 9.28
CA ASN A 134 0.57 4.45 8.48
C ASN A 134 1.79 4.76 9.34
N LYS A 135 2.96 4.28 8.91
CA LYS A 135 4.28 4.65 9.44
C LYS A 135 5.16 5.09 8.28
N VAL A 136 5.74 6.28 8.37
CA VAL A 136 6.73 6.78 7.41
C VAL A 136 8.09 6.22 7.78
N ILE A 137 8.74 5.50 6.85
CA ILE A 137 10.00 4.77 7.13
C ILE A 137 11.16 5.19 6.22
N GLY A 138 10.90 6.00 5.19
CA GLY A 138 11.92 6.34 4.19
C GLY A 138 12.32 5.17 3.30
N VAL A 139 13.40 5.37 2.55
CA VAL A 139 14.08 4.32 1.78
C VAL A 139 15.51 4.22 2.27
N ASN A 140 15.76 3.32 3.20
CA ASN A 140 17.06 3.15 3.85
C ASN A 140 17.26 1.71 4.32
N LYS A 141 18.42 1.42 4.92
CA LYS A 141 18.80 0.07 5.37
C LYS A 141 17.95 -0.49 6.52
N ASN A 142 17.08 0.32 7.13
CA ASN A 142 16.20 -0.12 8.22
C ASN A 142 14.90 -0.76 7.74
N ILE A 143 14.66 -0.84 6.43
CA ILE A 143 13.43 -1.44 5.86
C ILE A 143 13.11 -2.80 6.48
N ILE A 144 14.12 -3.67 6.66
CA ILE A 144 13.94 -5.01 7.24
C ILE A 144 13.44 -4.92 8.68
N SER A 145 14.08 -4.09 9.53
CA SER A 145 13.65 -3.90 10.92
C SER A 145 12.26 -3.28 11.00
N GLU A 146 11.94 -2.32 10.15
CA GLU A 146 10.63 -1.68 10.10
C GLU A 146 9.50 -2.65 9.72
N ILE A 147 9.75 -3.54 8.77
CA ILE A 147 8.80 -4.60 8.41
C ILE A 147 8.63 -5.56 9.59
N ASN A 148 9.71 -6.04 10.22
CA ASN A 148 9.64 -6.94 11.37
C ASN A 148 8.88 -6.30 12.53
N ASP A 149 9.16 -5.06 12.87
CA ASP A 149 8.46 -4.32 13.93
C ASP A 149 6.96 -4.22 13.62
N SER A 150 6.64 -3.90 12.37
CA SER A 150 5.25 -3.84 11.92
C SER A 150 4.56 -5.20 12.03
N LEU A 151 5.20 -6.29 11.65
CA LEU A 151 4.62 -7.64 11.74
C LEU A 151 4.36 -8.05 13.20
N ASN A 152 5.28 -7.74 14.12
CA ASN A 152 5.21 -8.11 15.53
C ASN A 152 4.29 -7.19 16.36
N THR A 153 4.02 -5.99 15.88
CA THR A 153 3.14 -5.04 16.57
C THR A 153 1.68 -5.35 16.27
N LYS A 154 0.82 -5.43 17.29
CA LYS A 154 -0.64 -5.51 17.04
C LYS A 154 -1.10 -4.23 16.37
N LEU A 155 -1.90 -4.37 15.34
CA LEU A 155 -2.58 -3.23 14.72
C LEU A 155 -3.53 -2.65 15.77
N THR A 156 -3.28 -1.43 16.17
CA THR A 156 -4.27 -0.66 16.94
C THR A 156 -5.37 -0.25 15.97
N THR A 157 -6.62 -0.51 16.32
CA THR A 157 -7.76 0.02 15.55
C THR A 157 -7.54 1.52 15.35
N TYR A 158 -7.64 1.99 14.12
CA TYR A 158 -7.50 3.42 13.87
C TYR A 158 -8.53 4.17 14.73
N LYS A 159 -8.11 5.32 15.26
CA LYS A 159 -9.02 6.19 15.99
C LYS A 159 -9.94 6.86 14.97
N GLU A 160 -11.21 7.02 15.34
CA GLU A 160 -12.15 7.75 14.49
C GLU A 160 -11.55 9.11 14.08
N ILE A 161 -11.39 9.29 12.77
CA ILE A 161 -10.86 10.52 12.20
C ILE A 161 -12.05 11.40 11.86
N GLU A 162 -12.06 12.59 12.43
CA GLU A 162 -13.11 13.57 12.21
C GLU A 162 -13.32 13.80 10.70
N LEU A 163 -14.57 13.87 10.28
CA LEU A 163 -15.01 14.05 8.89
C LEU A 163 -14.70 12.91 7.92
N TRP A 164 -14.16 11.78 8.38
CA TRP A 164 -13.96 10.58 7.55
C TRP A 164 -15.20 9.66 7.54
N ASP A 165 -16.36 10.25 7.43
CA ASP A 165 -17.67 9.59 7.47
C ASP A 165 -18.29 9.32 6.09
N GLY A 166 -17.57 9.67 5.01
CA GLY A 166 -18.03 9.52 3.63
C GLY A 166 -19.03 10.59 3.15
N LYS A 167 -19.27 11.65 3.94
CA LYS A 167 -20.24 12.71 3.64
C LYS A 167 -19.59 14.02 3.15
N THR A 168 -18.33 14.00 2.77
CA THR A 168 -17.60 15.20 2.35
C THR A 168 -18.27 15.90 1.16
N SER A 169 -18.75 15.14 0.17
CA SER A 169 -19.45 15.71 -0.99
C SER A 169 -20.78 16.38 -0.62
N GLU A 170 -21.50 15.83 0.36
CA GLU A 170 -22.75 16.42 0.87
C GLU A 170 -22.45 17.79 1.51
N ARG A 171 -21.45 17.85 2.42
CA ARG A 171 -21.03 19.08 3.06
C ARG A 171 -20.56 20.16 2.06
N ILE A 172 -19.79 19.77 1.06
CA ILE A 172 -19.34 20.69 0.02
C ILE A 172 -20.55 21.24 -0.75
N PHE A 173 -21.51 20.38 -1.09
CA PHE A 173 -22.72 20.79 -1.82
C PHE A 173 -23.55 21.77 -0.98
N GLU A 174 -23.74 21.50 0.31
CA GLU A 174 -24.44 22.39 1.25
C GLU A 174 -23.76 23.76 1.33
N ASP A 175 -22.43 23.82 1.54
CA ASP A 175 -21.67 25.09 1.62
C ASP A 175 -21.73 25.93 0.33
N PHE A 176 -21.89 25.28 -0.84
CA PHE A 176 -22.07 25.99 -2.11
C PHE A 176 -23.47 26.56 -2.28
N ASN A 177 -24.50 25.92 -1.72
CA ASN A 177 -25.89 26.37 -1.85
C ASN A 177 -26.25 27.43 -0.83
N ASP A 178 -25.53 27.53 0.28
CA ASP A 178 -25.76 28.52 1.35
C ASP A 178 -25.09 29.87 1.04
N LYS A 179 -24.41 30.03 -0.09
CA LYS A 179 -23.78 31.26 -0.60
C LYS A 179 -24.54 31.81 -1.80
#